data_a7a0c12f5641b41afd8d22269a249ac9
#
_entry.id   a7a0c12f5641b41afd8d22269a249ac9
#
_cell.length_a   1.000
_cell.length_b   1.000
_cell.length_c   1.000
_cell.angle_alpha   90.00
_cell.angle_beta   90.00
_cell.angle_gamma   90.00
#
_symmetry.space_group_name_H-M   'P 1'
#
loop_
_entity.id
_entity.type
_entity.pdbx_description
1 polymer ?
#
loop_
_entity_poly.entity_id
_entity_poly.type
_entity_poly.pdbx_seq_one_letter_code
_entity_poly.pdbx_strand_id
1 'polypeptide(L)'
;MYHAKTLLFYVHDWKKFPELEALYHQIYEKIPKERVQKKTVAGMGKSLQAFLSNLQVSHLHDVPIRLHLANKDFASGFYKKVHIAREPFRLVLKSLVEQGLMEFQPGFKTFTKDELFFSPETGEEDKHYGRLSRIWPTDRLRTMLDKLDW
;
A
#
# COMPACT_ATOMS: atom_id res chain seq x y z
N MET A 1 -0.64 15.55 4.22
CA MET A 1 -0.76 15.58 5.68
C MET A 1 0.44 14.89 6.32
N TYR A 2 1.00 15.49 7.36
CA TYR A 2 2.11 14.92 8.11
C TYR A 2 1.61 14.20 9.35
N HIS A 3 2.08 12.95 9.54
CA HIS A 3 1.80 12.18 10.75
C HIS A 3 3.13 11.76 11.37
N ALA A 4 3.27 12.02 12.67
CA ALA A 4 4.45 11.59 13.42
C ALA A 4 4.53 10.05 13.50
N LYS A 5 3.37 9.39 13.51
CA LYS A 5 3.29 7.93 13.55
C LYS A 5 2.77 7.40 12.23
N THR A 6 3.32 6.28 11.82
CA THR A 6 2.84 5.54 10.65
C THR A 6 2.85 4.06 11.02
N LEU A 7 2.02 3.29 10.33
CA LEU A 7 2.05 1.84 10.45
C LEU A 7 2.83 1.26 9.27
N LEU A 8 3.42 0.10 9.47
CA LEU A 8 4.14 -0.58 8.42
C LEU A 8 3.17 -1.46 7.63
N PHE A 9 3.32 -1.49 6.31
CA PHE A 9 2.55 -2.37 5.44
C PHE A 9 2.81 -3.83 5.86
N TYR A 10 1.73 -4.58 6.07
CA TYR A 10 1.79 -5.96 6.51
C TYR A 10 0.79 -6.80 5.73
N VAL A 11 1.16 -8.05 5.42
CA VAL A 11 0.24 -8.96 4.74
C VAL A 11 -0.54 -9.73 5.80
N HIS A 12 -1.77 -9.30 6.03
CA HIS A 12 -2.66 -9.88 7.02
C HIS A 12 -3.32 -11.15 6.50
N ASP A 13 -3.75 -12.01 7.42
CA ASP A 13 -4.59 -13.14 7.06
C ASP A 13 -5.95 -12.61 6.61
N TRP A 14 -6.28 -12.83 5.34
CA TRP A 14 -7.51 -12.32 4.74
C TRP A 14 -8.77 -12.83 5.42
N LYS A 15 -8.70 -14.02 6.03
CA LYS A 15 -9.83 -14.60 6.75
C LYS A 15 -10.28 -13.77 7.95
N LYS A 16 -9.41 -12.90 8.44
CA LYS A 16 -9.72 -11.99 9.55
C LYS A 16 -10.48 -10.75 9.11
N PHE A 17 -10.69 -10.58 7.81
CA PHE A 17 -11.36 -9.41 7.24
C PHE A 17 -12.53 -9.83 6.34
N PRO A 18 -13.45 -10.70 6.82
CA PRO A 18 -14.54 -11.21 5.96
C PRO A 18 -15.45 -10.10 5.44
N GLU A 19 -15.56 -8.99 6.16
CA GLU A 19 -16.37 -7.85 5.78
C GLU A 19 -15.85 -7.14 4.52
N LEU A 20 -14.56 -7.33 4.19
CA LEU A 20 -13.96 -6.71 3.00
C LEU A 20 -14.19 -7.49 1.72
N GLU A 21 -14.72 -8.71 1.79
CA GLU A 21 -14.82 -9.60 0.63
C GLU A 21 -15.68 -9.00 -0.50
N ALA A 22 -16.84 -8.48 -0.18
CA ALA A 22 -17.73 -7.87 -1.18
C ALA A 22 -17.06 -6.65 -1.84
N LEU A 23 -16.42 -5.82 -1.03
CA LEU A 23 -15.70 -4.65 -1.52
C LEU A 23 -14.51 -5.08 -2.40
N TYR A 24 -13.80 -6.13 -2.01
CA TYR A 24 -12.73 -6.72 -2.80
C TYR A 24 -13.19 -7.09 -4.21
N HIS A 25 -14.28 -7.83 -4.32
CA HIS A 25 -14.79 -8.24 -5.63
C HIS A 25 -15.21 -7.04 -6.48
N GLN A 26 -15.86 -6.06 -5.88
CA GLN A 26 -16.27 -4.85 -6.57
C GLN A 26 -15.09 -4.07 -7.14
N ILE A 27 -14.03 -3.93 -6.36
CA ILE A 27 -12.81 -3.22 -6.78
C ILE A 27 -12.03 -4.03 -7.80
N TYR A 28 -11.89 -5.34 -7.58
CA TYR A 28 -11.14 -6.23 -8.46
C TYR A 28 -11.68 -6.22 -9.89
N GLU A 29 -12.99 -6.22 -10.05
CA GLU A 29 -13.63 -6.18 -11.37
C GLU A 29 -13.28 -4.93 -12.16
N LYS A 30 -13.00 -3.83 -11.48
CA LYS A 30 -12.67 -2.55 -12.12
C LYS A 30 -11.20 -2.41 -12.48
N ILE A 31 -10.35 -3.34 -12.06
CA ILE A 31 -8.93 -3.30 -12.40
C ILE A 31 -8.77 -3.76 -13.85
N PRO A 32 -8.18 -2.93 -14.74
CA PRO A 32 -7.96 -3.35 -16.12
C PRO A 32 -7.01 -4.54 -16.20
N LYS A 33 -7.44 -5.60 -16.89
CA LYS A 33 -6.66 -6.83 -17.06
C LYS A 33 -6.33 -7.12 -18.52
N GLU A 34 -6.82 -6.30 -19.44
CA GLU A 34 -6.53 -6.43 -20.85
C GLU A 34 -5.04 -6.19 -21.11
N ARG A 35 -4.45 -7.03 -21.94
CA ARG A 35 -3.02 -6.97 -22.29
C ARG A 35 -2.09 -7.23 -21.11
N VAL A 36 -2.62 -7.75 -20.01
CA VAL A 36 -1.81 -8.15 -18.86
C VAL A 36 -1.52 -9.64 -18.95
N GLN A 37 -0.28 -10.02 -18.68
CA GLN A 37 0.12 -11.43 -18.69
C GLN A 37 -0.65 -12.23 -17.65
N LYS A 38 -1.00 -13.47 -17.96
CA LYS A 38 -1.73 -14.35 -17.06
C LYS A 38 -1.04 -14.51 -15.71
N LYS A 39 0.27 -14.60 -15.71
CA LYS A 39 1.09 -14.72 -14.50
C LYS A 39 0.87 -13.49 -13.59
N THR A 40 0.82 -12.31 -14.16
CA THR A 40 0.60 -11.07 -13.41
C THR A 40 -0.82 -11.00 -12.87
N VAL A 41 -1.82 -11.35 -13.70
CA VAL A 41 -3.22 -11.38 -13.26
C VAL A 41 -3.40 -12.34 -12.07
N ALA A 42 -2.73 -13.49 -12.08
CA ALA A 42 -2.83 -14.46 -11.00
C ALA A 42 -2.39 -13.91 -9.64
N GLY A 43 -1.45 -12.94 -9.62
CA GLY A 43 -0.96 -12.34 -8.38
C GLY A 43 -1.73 -11.10 -7.92
N MET A 44 -2.62 -10.57 -8.76
CA MET A 44 -3.31 -9.30 -8.44
C MET A 44 -4.28 -9.43 -7.29
N GLY A 45 -4.96 -10.57 -7.17
CA GLY A 45 -5.91 -10.78 -6.08
C GLY A 45 -5.26 -10.69 -4.71
N LYS A 46 -4.12 -11.35 -4.55
CA LYS A 46 -3.38 -11.33 -3.28
C LYS A 46 -2.88 -9.93 -2.94
N SER A 47 -2.39 -9.20 -3.94
CA SER A 47 -1.96 -7.81 -3.74
C SER A 47 -3.12 -6.92 -3.32
N LEU A 48 -4.29 -7.07 -3.95
CA LEU A 48 -5.46 -6.30 -3.59
C LEU A 48 -5.93 -6.59 -2.16
N GLN A 49 -5.93 -7.86 -1.76
CA GLN A 49 -6.26 -8.25 -0.39
C GLN A 49 -5.32 -7.56 0.61
N ALA A 50 -4.02 -7.55 0.31
CA ALA A 50 -3.04 -6.91 1.17
C ALA A 50 -3.27 -5.40 1.26
N PHE A 51 -3.56 -4.73 0.15
CA PHE A 51 -3.87 -3.30 0.16
C PHE A 51 -5.13 -2.99 0.96
N LEU A 52 -6.21 -3.73 0.72
CA LEU A 52 -7.48 -3.46 1.41
C LEU A 52 -7.38 -3.65 2.91
N SER A 53 -6.72 -4.70 3.39
CA SER A 53 -6.55 -4.91 4.82
C SER A 53 -5.73 -3.79 5.46
N ASN A 54 -4.68 -3.32 4.78
CA ASN A 54 -3.87 -2.19 5.28
C ASN A 54 -4.64 -0.87 5.25
N LEU A 55 -5.42 -0.62 4.22
CA LEU A 55 -6.24 0.58 4.13
C LEU A 55 -7.33 0.61 5.21
N GLN A 56 -7.87 -0.56 5.54
CA GLN A 56 -8.82 -0.68 6.64
C GLN A 56 -8.17 -0.36 7.98
N VAL A 57 -6.98 -0.90 8.23
CA VAL A 57 -6.21 -0.61 9.45
C VAL A 57 -5.86 0.88 9.51
N SER A 58 -5.44 1.46 8.38
CA SER A 58 -5.17 2.89 8.28
C SER A 58 -6.40 3.73 8.63
N HIS A 59 -7.57 3.33 8.13
CA HIS A 59 -8.83 4.02 8.41
C HIS A 59 -9.19 3.95 9.88
N LEU A 60 -9.08 2.77 10.48
CA LEU A 60 -9.43 2.58 11.90
C LEU A 60 -8.53 3.38 12.85
N HIS A 61 -7.26 3.46 12.54
CA HIS A 61 -6.28 4.15 13.40
C HIS A 61 -5.99 5.58 12.97
N ASP A 62 -6.51 5.99 11.83
CA ASP A 62 -6.30 7.32 11.23
C ASP A 62 -4.81 7.67 11.12
N VAL A 63 -4.03 6.71 10.63
CA VAL A 63 -2.59 6.88 10.37
C VAL A 63 -2.23 6.28 9.00
N PRO A 64 -1.28 6.89 8.28
CA PRO A 64 -0.84 6.33 7.00
C PRO A 64 -0.02 5.05 7.18
N ILE A 65 0.06 4.28 6.10
CA ILE A 65 0.82 3.04 6.02
C ILE A 65 2.09 3.30 5.20
N ARG A 66 3.24 2.91 5.73
CA ARG A 66 4.51 3.00 4.99
C ARG A 66 4.69 1.80 4.08
N LEU A 67 5.08 2.07 2.83
CA LEU A 67 5.36 1.05 1.82
C LEU A 67 6.84 0.98 1.48
N HIS A 68 7.33 -0.23 1.33
CA HIS A 68 8.63 -0.50 0.71
C HIS A 68 8.38 -0.85 -0.76
N LEU A 69 9.02 -0.13 -1.67
CA LEU A 69 8.83 -0.33 -3.12
C LEU A 69 10.14 -0.61 -3.86
N ALA A 70 11.24 -0.83 -3.16
CA ALA A 70 12.51 -1.15 -3.79
C ALA A 70 12.47 -2.56 -4.41
N ASN A 71 13.16 -2.74 -5.53
CA ASN A 71 13.20 -4.03 -6.22
C ASN A 71 13.68 -5.16 -5.31
N LYS A 72 14.65 -4.89 -4.43
CA LYS A 72 15.17 -5.87 -3.48
C LYS A 72 14.09 -6.41 -2.54
N ASP A 73 13.10 -5.59 -2.21
CA ASP A 73 12.02 -6.01 -1.31
C ASP A 73 11.16 -7.10 -1.93
N PHE A 74 11.02 -7.09 -3.27
CA PHE A 74 10.28 -8.11 -4.01
C PHE A 74 11.15 -9.32 -4.40
N ALA A 75 12.43 -9.10 -4.63
CA ALA A 75 13.34 -10.14 -5.10
C ALA A 75 13.82 -11.06 -3.96
N SER A 76 14.12 -10.51 -2.78
CA SER A 76 14.70 -11.27 -1.68
C SER A 76 14.23 -10.82 -0.30
N GLY A 77 13.48 -9.71 -0.21
CA GLY A 77 13.02 -9.14 1.06
C GLY A 77 11.63 -9.59 1.48
N PHE A 78 10.93 -8.69 2.12
CA PHE A 78 9.63 -8.95 2.76
C PHE A 78 8.59 -9.55 1.81
N TYR A 79 8.42 -8.97 0.61
CA TYR A 79 7.38 -9.44 -0.31
C TYR A 79 7.65 -10.83 -0.86
N LYS A 80 8.93 -11.17 -1.05
CA LYS A 80 9.30 -12.51 -1.50
C LYS A 80 8.84 -13.57 -0.51
N LYS A 81 9.01 -13.30 0.78
CA LYS A 81 8.63 -14.24 1.85
C LYS A 81 7.13 -14.49 1.90
N VAL A 82 6.32 -13.50 1.52
CA VAL A 82 4.87 -13.61 1.53
C VAL A 82 4.28 -13.83 0.13
N HIS A 83 5.15 -14.13 -0.85
CA HIS A 83 4.77 -14.47 -2.22
C HIS A 83 3.99 -13.38 -2.95
N ILE A 84 4.38 -12.13 -2.75
CA ILE A 84 3.83 -10.98 -3.48
C ILE A 84 4.84 -10.56 -4.56
N ALA A 85 4.43 -10.64 -5.82
CA ALA A 85 5.25 -10.25 -6.95
C ALA A 85 5.10 -8.75 -7.24
N ARG A 86 6.17 -8.16 -7.77
CA ARG A 86 6.27 -6.71 -8.02
C ARG A 86 5.23 -6.19 -9.02
N GLU A 87 5.08 -6.87 -10.17
CA GLU A 87 4.20 -6.35 -11.22
C GLU A 87 2.72 -6.33 -10.81
N PRO A 88 2.13 -7.42 -10.28
CA PRO A 88 0.76 -7.34 -9.81
C PRO A 88 0.57 -6.34 -8.69
N PHE A 89 1.55 -6.19 -7.80
CA PHE A 89 1.49 -5.22 -6.71
C PHE A 89 1.40 -3.79 -7.26
N ARG A 90 2.25 -3.46 -8.23
CA ARG A 90 2.27 -2.12 -8.84
C ARG A 90 1.01 -1.82 -9.63
N LEU A 91 0.48 -2.81 -10.36
CA LEU A 91 -0.76 -2.63 -11.11
C LEU A 91 -1.94 -2.35 -10.19
N VAL A 92 -2.03 -3.07 -9.08
CA VAL A 92 -3.09 -2.86 -8.10
C VAL A 92 -2.94 -1.49 -7.43
N LEU A 93 -1.75 -1.11 -7.04
CA LEU A 93 -1.48 0.21 -6.47
C LEU A 93 -1.96 1.32 -7.41
N LYS A 94 -1.53 1.25 -8.66
CA LYS A 94 -1.90 2.23 -9.68
C LYS A 94 -3.42 2.30 -9.86
N SER A 95 -4.06 1.14 -9.92
CA SER A 95 -5.50 1.08 -10.12
C SER A 95 -6.28 1.67 -8.94
N LEU A 96 -5.85 1.41 -7.71
CA LEU A 96 -6.51 1.97 -6.53
C LEU A 96 -6.43 3.50 -6.52
N VAL A 97 -5.30 4.05 -6.92
CA VAL A 97 -5.13 5.50 -7.03
C VAL A 97 -6.02 6.05 -8.15
N GLU A 98 -6.02 5.41 -9.31
CA GLU A 98 -6.85 5.84 -10.45
C GLU A 98 -8.35 5.75 -10.17
N GLN A 99 -8.78 4.76 -9.39
CA GLN A 99 -10.17 4.64 -8.98
C GLN A 99 -10.57 5.66 -7.89
N GLY A 100 -9.61 6.44 -7.39
CA GLY A 100 -9.88 7.42 -6.35
C GLY A 100 -10.13 6.82 -4.99
N LEU A 101 -9.58 5.62 -4.73
CA LEU A 101 -9.78 4.89 -3.47
C LEU A 101 -8.60 5.03 -2.51
N MET A 102 -7.42 5.32 -3.03
CA MET A 102 -6.19 5.36 -2.24
C MET A 102 -5.38 6.59 -2.60
N GLU A 103 -4.88 7.27 -1.59
CA GLU A 103 -3.87 8.30 -1.73
C GLU A 103 -2.49 7.65 -1.65
N PHE A 104 -1.60 8.08 -2.52
CA PHE A 104 -0.24 7.59 -2.56
C PHE A 104 0.72 8.76 -2.55
N GLN A 105 1.56 8.82 -1.52
CA GLN A 105 2.62 9.81 -1.43
C GLN A 105 3.94 9.11 -1.74
N PRO A 106 4.58 9.42 -2.87
CA PRO A 106 5.86 8.81 -3.21
C PRO A 106 6.92 9.12 -2.17
N GLY A 107 7.75 8.13 -1.90
CA GLY A 107 8.97 8.34 -1.16
C GLY A 107 9.97 9.13 -1.98
N PHE A 108 11.04 9.57 -1.35
CA PHE A 108 12.11 10.26 -2.04
C PHE A 108 13.45 9.85 -1.48
N LYS A 109 14.48 9.98 -2.31
CA LYS A 109 15.87 9.85 -1.91
C LYS A 109 16.59 11.14 -2.27
N THR A 110 17.45 11.61 -1.40
CA THR A 110 18.37 12.67 -1.77
C THR A 110 19.59 12.06 -2.42
N PHE A 111 20.13 12.73 -3.43
CA PHE A 111 21.31 12.28 -4.15
C PHE A 111 22.50 13.19 -3.91
N THR A 112 22.33 14.23 -3.09
CA THR A 112 23.39 15.18 -2.77
C THR A 112 23.77 15.05 -1.31
N LYS A 113 25.09 15.00 -1.04
CA LYS A 113 25.60 14.91 0.33
C LYS A 113 25.30 16.16 1.16
N ASP A 114 24.97 17.25 0.49
CA ASP A 114 24.70 18.53 1.14
C ASP A 114 23.26 18.64 1.65
N GLU A 115 22.37 17.73 1.20
CA GLU A 115 21.00 17.68 1.65
C GLU A 115 20.84 16.59 2.71
N LEU A 116 20.93 16.99 3.97
CA LEU A 116 20.73 16.09 5.09
C LEU A 116 19.27 16.10 5.48
N PHE A 117 18.70 14.90 5.66
CA PHE A 117 17.33 14.74 6.11
C PHE A 117 17.35 14.20 7.53
N PHE A 118 16.49 14.75 8.36
CA PHE A 118 16.25 14.24 9.69
C PHE A 118 14.94 13.48 9.72
N SER A 119 14.93 12.33 10.40
CA SER A 119 13.71 11.58 10.59
C SER A 119 12.70 12.43 11.37
N PRO A 120 11.50 12.66 10.83
CA PRO A 120 10.49 13.42 11.55
C PRO A 120 9.97 12.72 12.80
N GLU A 121 10.11 11.39 12.87
CA GLU A 121 9.71 10.60 14.03
C GLU A 121 10.71 10.69 15.18
N THR A 122 12.00 10.73 14.88
CA THR A 122 13.08 10.68 15.90
C THR A 122 13.88 11.97 16.00
N GLY A 123 13.81 12.84 14.98
CA GLY A 123 14.66 14.03 14.89
C GLY A 123 16.12 13.71 14.55
N GLU A 124 16.44 12.46 14.27
CA GLU A 124 17.78 12.03 13.91
C GLU A 124 18.00 12.14 12.40
N GLU A 125 19.27 12.29 12.02
CA GLU A 125 19.65 12.30 10.61
C GLU A 125 19.25 10.99 9.94
N ASP A 126 18.53 11.07 8.81
CA ASP A 126 18.14 9.91 8.05
C ASP A 126 19.31 9.43 7.20
N LYS A 127 19.95 8.36 7.63
CA LYS A 127 21.12 7.77 6.96
C LYS A 127 20.79 7.20 5.59
N HIS A 128 19.52 6.95 5.30
CA HIS A 128 19.08 6.43 4.02
C HIS A 128 18.73 7.54 3.04
N TYR A 129 18.89 8.78 3.44
CA TYR A 129 18.67 9.96 2.60
C TYR A 129 17.30 9.96 1.93
N GLY A 130 16.26 9.54 2.66
CA GLY A 130 14.97 9.52 2.03
C GLY A 130 13.83 9.16 2.97
N ARG A 131 12.66 9.10 2.38
CA ARG A 131 11.43 8.76 3.07
C ARG A 131 10.75 7.64 2.29
N LEU A 132 10.21 6.66 3.02
CA LEU A 132 9.40 5.61 2.40
C LEU A 132 8.10 6.17 1.86
N SER A 133 7.58 5.52 0.83
CA SER A 133 6.27 5.84 0.29
C SER A 133 5.18 5.58 1.34
N ARG A 134 4.09 6.33 1.25
CA ARG A 134 2.97 6.20 2.19
C ARG A 134 1.67 6.10 1.44
N ILE A 135 0.74 5.33 2.00
CA ILE A 135 -0.62 5.22 1.48
C ILE A 135 -1.63 5.44 2.60
N TRP A 136 -2.80 5.91 2.22
CA TRP A 136 -3.96 6.00 3.12
C TRP A 136 -5.24 6.03 2.28
N PRO A 137 -6.39 5.67 2.87
CA PRO A 137 -7.64 5.69 2.11
C PRO A 137 -8.10 7.11 1.83
N THR A 138 -8.70 7.31 0.66
CA THR A 138 -9.41 8.56 0.34
C THR A 138 -10.71 8.63 1.14
N ASP A 139 -11.32 9.81 1.16
CA ASP A 139 -12.66 9.97 1.77
C ASP A 139 -13.69 9.06 1.10
N ARG A 140 -13.57 8.84 -0.21
CA ARG A 140 -14.43 7.91 -0.93
C ARG A 140 -14.34 6.50 -0.39
N LEU A 141 -13.11 5.98 -0.21
CA LEU A 141 -12.93 4.65 0.35
C LEU A 141 -13.37 4.61 1.81
N ARG A 142 -13.07 5.64 2.59
CA ARG A 142 -13.49 5.70 4.00
C ARG A 142 -15.02 5.59 4.13
N THR A 143 -15.76 6.26 3.26
CA THR A 143 -17.21 6.16 3.23
C THR A 143 -17.67 4.73 2.94
N MET A 144 -17.01 4.05 1.99
CA MET A 144 -17.32 2.67 1.66
C MET A 144 -17.00 1.73 2.83
N LEU A 145 -15.88 1.95 3.50
CA LEU A 145 -15.47 1.14 4.66
C LEU A 145 -16.44 1.34 5.84
N ASP A 146 -16.91 2.55 6.06
CA ASP A 146 -17.87 2.86 7.13
C ASP A 146 -19.22 2.19 6.92
N LYS A 147 -19.56 1.85 5.70
CA LYS A 147 -20.82 1.15 5.37
C LYS A 147 -20.74 -0.36 5.53
N LEU A 148 -19.54 -0.90 5.76
CA LEU A 148 -19.39 -2.33 5.95
C LEU A 148 -19.97 -2.75 7.29
N ASP A 149 -20.56 -3.94 7.28
CA ASP A 149 -21.13 -4.54 8.48
C ASP A 149 -20.01 -5.28 9.22
N TRP A 150 -19.72 -4.82 10.41
CA TRP A 150 -18.62 -5.32 11.24
C TRP A 150 -19.09 -6.39 12.22
#